data_0318ee1e8ff8128bfbf78c1ec0c6c8ef
#
_entry.id   0318ee1e8ff8128bfbf78c1ec0c6c8ef
#
_cell.length_a   1.000
_cell.length_b   1.000
_cell.length_c   1.000
_cell.angle_alpha   90.00
_cell.angle_beta   90.00
_cell.angle_gamma   90.00
#
_symmetry.space_group_name_H-M   'P 1'
#
loop_
_entity.id
_entity.type
_entity.pdbx_description
1 polymer ?
#
loop_
_entity_poly.entity_id
_entity_poly.type
_entity_poly.pdbx_seq_one_letter_code
_entity_poly.pdbx_strand_id
1 'polypeptide(L)'
;MADGGEECRNMCTLANEPLIQGMLVGEERDKLNIWQRQQLDVQKIAYREAYLAHWNRTGIDALIMPVMAWVNFKPRTWVESKQLLGYSALWNLLDYAALTVPITKVDPVIDAPDSEWIGYKARNESDAFNHKQYNVNLVKGMPVSLQVVTGRHGEEKAISIAKVMENL
;
A
#
# COMPACT_ATOMS: atom_id res chain seq x y z
N MET A 1 -4.48 -5.68 -14.74
CA MET A 1 -5.45 -6.80 -14.77
C MET A 1 -5.24 -7.59 -16.05
N ALA A 2 -5.18 -8.93 -15.97
CA ALA A 2 -4.87 -9.78 -17.13
C ALA A 2 -5.97 -9.81 -18.20
N ASP A 3 -7.18 -9.45 -17.83
CA ASP A 3 -8.36 -9.29 -18.68
C ASP A 3 -8.47 -7.91 -19.33
N GLY A 4 -7.46 -7.05 -19.18
CA GLY A 4 -7.51 -5.67 -19.64
C GLY A 4 -8.60 -4.82 -18.95
N GLY A 5 -9.11 -5.26 -17.80
CA GLY A 5 -10.17 -4.59 -17.04
C GLY A 5 -11.59 -4.81 -17.60
N GLU A 6 -11.78 -5.80 -18.46
CA GLU A 6 -13.06 -6.12 -19.08
C GLU A 6 -14.15 -6.39 -18.03
N GLU A 7 -13.86 -7.25 -17.04
CA GLU A 7 -14.80 -7.60 -15.99
C GLU A 7 -15.24 -6.38 -15.16
N CYS A 8 -14.29 -5.52 -14.80
CA CYS A 8 -14.62 -4.30 -14.06
C CYS A 8 -15.55 -3.38 -14.85
N ARG A 9 -15.30 -3.18 -16.16
CA ARG A 9 -16.18 -2.37 -17.02
C ARG A 9 -17.56 -3.01 -17.18
N ASN A 10 -17.64 -4.33 -17.32
CA ASN A 10 -18.90 -5.04 -17.40
C ASN A 10 -19.74 -4.86 -16.13
N MET A 11 -19.11 -4.98 -14.95
CA MET A 11 -19.79 -4.77 -13.67
C MET A 11 -20.30 -3.33 -13.53
N CYS A 12 -19.51 -2.33 -13.90
CA CYS A 12 -19.97 -0.94 -13.92
C CYS A 12 -21.17 -0.75 -14.86
N THR A 13 -21.15 -1.37 -16.03
CA THR A 13 -22.27 -1.31 -16.98
C THR A 13 -23.52 -1.98 -16.41
N LEU A 14 -23.40 -3.14 -15.80
CA LEU A 14 -24.53 -3.84 -15.15
C LEU A 14 -25.14 -3.05 -14.02
N ALA A 15 -24.31 -2.37 -13.23
CA ALA A 15 -24.76 -1.52 -12.13
C ALA A 15 -25.26 -0.13 -12.58
N ASN A 16 -25.14 0.19 -13.87
CA ASN A 16 -25.36 1.52 -14.42
C ASN A 16 -24.56 2.61 -13.70
N GLU A 17 -23.32 2.30 -13.36
CA GLU A 17 -22.37 3.19 -12.69
C GLU A 17 -21.23 3.56 -13.65
N PRO A 18 -20.79 4.84 -13.66
CA PRO A 18 -19.62 5.22 -14.45
C PRO A 18 -18.35 4.69 -13.81
N LEU A 19 -17.39 4.27 -14.62
CA LEU A 19 -16.04 3.99 -14.15
C LEU A 19 -15.42 5.25 -13.55
N ILE A 20 -14.93 5.17 -12.32
CA ILE A 20 -14.26 6.29 -11.66
C ILE A 20 -12.95 6.59 -12.41
N GLN A 21 -12.81 7.83 -12.87
CA GLN A 21 -11.62 8.28 -13.57
C GLN A 21 -10.37 8.09 -12.70
N GLY A 22 -9.32 7.53 -13.31
CA GLY A 22 -8.04 7.26 -12.65
C GLY A 22 -7.97 5.93 -11.92
N MET A 23 -9.01 5.11 -11.92
CA MET A 23 -8.95 3.72 -11.43
C MET A 23 -7.95 2.90 -12.24
N LEU A 24 -7.15 2.07 -11.54
CA LEU A 24 -6.17 1.16 -12.16
C LEU A 24 -6.86 -0.09 -12.71
N VAL A 25 -7.74 0.09 -13.68
CA VAL A 25 -8.56 -1.00 -14.25
C VAL A 25 -7.85 -1.70 -15.40
N GLY A 26 -6.98 -1.04 -16.11
CA GLY A 26 -6.38 -1.52 -17.36
C GLY A 26 -7.25 -1.18 -18.59
N GLU A 27 -6.72 -1.41 -19.77
CA GLU A 27 -7.36 -1.17 -21.04
C GLU A 27 -7.38 -2.46 -21.89
N GLU A 28 -8.21 -2.52 -22.92
CA GLU A 28 -8.31 -3.69 -23.81
C GLU A 28 -6.95 -4.11 -24.40
N ARG A 29 -6.09 -3.13 -24.70
CA ARG A 29 -4.72 -3.38 -25.19
C ARG A 29 -3.82 -4.09 -24.16
N ASP A 30 -4.17 -4.05 -22.87
CA ASP A 30 -3.41 -4.68 -21.78
C ASP A 30 -3.85 -6.14 -21.53
N LYS A 31 -4.83 -6.61 -22.31
CA LYS A 31 -5.35 -7.97 -22.20
C LYS A 31 -4.29 -9.00 -22.56
N LEU A 32 -4.03 -9.90 -21.65
CA LEU A 32 -3.05 -10.96 -21.82
C LEU A 32 -3.71 -12.21 -22.41
N ASN A 33 -3.05 -12.84 -23.40
CA ASN A 33 -3.42 -14.19 -23.77
C ASN A 33 -2.93 -15.20 -22.71
N ILE A 34 -3.41 -16.45 -22.83
CA ILE A 34 -3.11 -17.49 -21.83
C ILE A 34 -1.61 -17.78 -21.71
N TRP A 35 -0.88 -17.73 -22.81
CA TRP A 35 0.57 -17.95 -22.82
C TRP A 35 1.31 -16.81 -22.08
N GLN A 36 0.97 -15.56 -22.36
CA GLN A 36 1.53 -14.39 -21.68
C GLN A 36 1.25 -14.44 -20.17
N ARG A 37 0.04 -14.85 -19.81
CA ARG A 37 -0.34 -15.01 -18.39
C ARG A 37 0.50 -16.09 -17.72
N GLN A 38 0.70 -17.24 -18.35
CA GLN A 38 1.54 -18.33 -17.83
C GLN A 38 2.99 -17.88 -17.65
N GLN A 39 3.56 -17.13 -18.62
CA GLN A 39 4.92 -16.59 -18.49
C GLN A 39 5.04 -15.62 -17.32
N LEU A 40 4.03 -14.79 -17.10
CA LEU A 40 3.99 -13.88 -15.95
C LEU A 40 3.93 -14.65 -14.62
N ASP A 41 3.16 -15.74 -14.56
CA ASP A 41 3.06 -16.58 -13.37
C ASP A 41 4.40 -17.29 -13.06
N VAL A 42 5.14 -17.74 -14.07
CA VAL A 42 6.51 -18.28 -13.89
C VAL A 42 7.44 -17.23 -13.29
N GLN A 43 7.43 -15.99 -13.81
CA GLN A 43 8.24 -14.90 -13.28
C GLN A 43 7.85 -14.57 -11.82
N LYS A 44 6.55 -14.55 -11.53
CA LYS A 44 6.04 -14.32 -10.18
C LYS A 44 6.53 -15.39 -9.19
N ILE A 45 6.52 -16.65 -9.58
CA ILE A 45 7.00 -17.75 -8.75
C ILE A 45 8.50 -17.58 -8.48
N ALA A 46 9.32 -17.37 -9.50
CA ALA A 46 10.75 -17.15 -9.34
C ALA A 46 11.09 -15.97 -8.43
N TYR A 47 10.34 -14.86 -8.56
CA TYR A 47 10.49 -13.69 -7.69
C TYR A 47 10.15 -14.01 -6.23
N ARG A 48 9.04 -14.73 -5.99
CA ARG A 48 8.62 -15.16 -4.66
C ARG A 48 9.65 -16.07 -3.99
N GLU A 49 10.22 -17.01 -4.72
CA GLU A 49 11.27 -17.92 -4.23
C GLU A 49 12.54 -17.14 -3.85
N ALA A 50 12.99 -16.24 -4.72
CA ALA A 50 14.17 -15.42 -4.44
C ALA A 50 13.96 -14.52 -3.20
N TYR A 51 12.76 -13.92 -3.07
CA TYR A 51 12.45 -13.09 -1.90
C TYR A 51 12.34 -13.92 -0.61
N LEU A 52 11.73 -15.11 -0.67
CA LEU A 52 11.65 -16.02 0.48
C LEU A 52 13.06 -16.45 0.94
N ALA A 53 13.94 -16.76 0.01
CA ALA A 53 15.33 -17.08 0.33
C ALA A 53 16.06 -15.90 1.00
N HIS A 54 15.78 -14.67 0.55
CA HIS A 54 16.29 -13.46 1.20
C HIS A 54 15.71 -13.28 2.61
N TRP A 55 14.40 -13.38 2.77
CA TRP A 55 13.72 -13.30 4.06
C TRP A 55 14.28 -14.28 5.08
N ASN A 56 14.43 -15.54 4.69
CA ASN A 56 15.00 -16.58 5.56
C ASN A 56 16.43 -16.30 5.97
N ARG A 57 17.25 -15.71 5.09
CA ARG A 57 18.64 -15.32 5.43
C ARG A 57 18.71 -14.18 6.42
N THR A 58 17.74 -13.29 6.45
CA THR A 58 17.72 -12.17 7.42
C THR A 58 17.41 -12.64 8.84
N GLY A 59 16.74 -13.78 8.99
CA GLY A 59 16.32 -14.31 10.29
C GLY A 59 15.24 -13.48 10.99
N ILE A 60 14.60 -12.55 10.28
CA ILE A 60 13.53 -11.73 10.87
C ILE A 60 12.21 -12.50 10.94
N ASP A 61 11.44 -12.26 11.98
CA ASP A 61 10.11 -12.82 12.17
C ASP A 61 9.02 -11.99 11.49
N ALA A 62 9.18 -10.69 11.49
CA ALA A 62 8.26 -9.74 10.89
C ALA A 62 8.97 -8.45 10.47
N LEU A 63 8.31 -7.68 9.62
CA LEU A 63 8.66 -6.32 9.27
C LEU A 63 7.55 -5.39 9.75
N ILE A 64 7.90 -4.35 10.51
CA ILE A 64 6.98 -3.30 10.92
C ILE A 64 7.29 -2.05 10.10
N MET A 65 6.29 -1.50 9.44
CA MET A 65 6.47 -0.36 8.55
C MET A 65 5.17 0.45 8.39
N PRO A 66 5.22 1.68 7.86
CA PRO A 66 4.02 2.43 7.51
C PRO A 66 3.13 1.68 6.51
N VAL A 67 1.82 1.88 6.61
CA VAL A 67 0.84 1.33 5.65
C VAL A 67 0.87 2.09 4.34
N MET A 68 1.07 3.41 4.42
CA MET A 68 1.16 4.33 3.27
C MET A 68 1.92 5.60 3.66
N ALA A 69 2.16 6.48 2.69
CA ALA A 69 2.89 7.72 2.90
C ALA A 69 2.11 8.78 3.71
N TRP A 70 0.81 8.59 3.90
CA TRP A 70 -0.08 9.55 4.58
C TRP A 70 -0.90 8.84 5.64
N VAL A 71 -1.30 9.60 6.66
CA VAL A 71 -2.28 9.11 7.65
C VAL A 71 -3.65 9.00 6.99
N ASN A 72 -4.03 10.04 6.24
CA ASN A 72 -5.22 10.06 5.38
C ASN A 72 -5.05 11.14 4.31
N PHE A 73 -5.99 11.20 3.36
CA PHE A 73 -5.96 12.13 2.23
C PHE A 73 -7.39 12.45 1.74
N LYS A 74 -7.52 13.52 0.99
CA LYS A 74 -8.80 13.85 0.35
C LYS A 74 -9.19 12.79 -0.68
N PRO A 75 -10.49 12.54 -0.89
CA PRO A 75 -10.94 11.63 -1.94
C PRO A 75 -10.26 11.91 -3.28
N ARG A 76 -9.86 10.86 -3.96
CA ARG A 76 -9.17 10.87 -5.26
C ARG A 76 -7.72 11.38 -5.28
N THR A 77 -7.13 11.81 -4.17
CA THR A 77 -5.70 12.20 -4.11
C THR A 77 -4.78 11.08 -4.63
N TRP A 78 -5.14 9.82 -4.37
CA TRP A 78 -4.41 8.65 -4.81
C TRP A 78 -4.29 8.52 -6.33
N VAL A 79 -5.21 9.08 -7.12
CA VAL A 79 -5.18 9.07 -8.60
C VAL A 79 -3.93 9.79 -9.12
N GLU A 80 -3.48 10.82 -8.43
CA GLU A 80 -2.31 11.62 -8.79
C GLU A 80 -1.01 11.04 -8.21
N SER A 81 -1.11 10.09 -7.26
CA SER A 81 0.06 9.51 -6.60
C SER A 81 0.62 8.33 -7.37
N LYS A 82 1.86 8.44 -7.83
CA LYS A 82 2.62 7.33 -8.42
C LYS A 82 3.00 6.25 -7.39
N GLN A 83 2.82 6.51 -6.09
CA GLN A 83 3.28 5.65 -4.99
C GLN A 83 2.16 5.11 -4.11
N LEU A 84 0.91 5.21 -4.53
CA LEU A 84 -0.23 4.73 -3.73
C LEU A 84 -0.02 3.29 -3.21
N LEU A 85 0.52 2.42 -4.06
CA LEU A 85 0.73 0.99 -3.74
C LEU A 85 2.15 0.67 -3.23
N GLY A 86 3.02 1.68 -3.06
CA GLY A 86 4.44 1.48 -2.76
C GLY A 86 4.71 0.74 -1.46
N TYR A 87 3.82 0.85 -0.48
CA TYR A 87 3.98 0.21 0.83
C TYR A 87 3.28 -1.16 0.95
N SER A 88 2.35 -1.50 0.08
CA SER A 88 1.50 -2.69 0.22
C SER A 88 1.57 -3.66 -0.97
N ALA A 89 1.82 -3.18 -2.19
CA ALA A 89 1.79 -4.02 -3.39
C ALA A 89 2.79 -5.17 -3.37
N LEU A 90 3.96 -4.96 -2.76
CA LEU A 90 4.97 -6.01 -2.63
C LEU A 90 4.43 -7.21 -1.83
N TRP A 91 3.75 -6.95 -0.72
CA TRP A 91 3.21 -8.00 0.16
C TRP A 91 2.09 -8.77 -0.53
N ASN A 92 1.25 -8.08 -1.33
CA ASN A 92 0.26 -8.72 -2.18
C ASN A 92 0.92 -9.60 -3.26
N LEU A 93 1.98 -9.13 -3.90
CA LEU A 93 2.73 -9.92 -4.88
C LEU A 93 3.35 -11.17 -4.27
N LEU A 94 3.92 -11.04 -3.07
CA LEU A 94 4.57 -12.12 -2.33
C LEU A 94 3.58 -13.07 -1.67
N ASP A 95 2.30 -12.65 -1.52
CA ASP A 95 1.30 -13.43 -0.79
C ASP A 95 1.66 -13.58 0.70
N TYR A 96 2.18 -12.48 1.29
CA TYR A 96 2.56 -12.40 2.69
C TYR A 96 1.37 -11.90 3.52
N ALA A 97 1.27 -12.40 4.75
CA ALA A 97 0.31 -11.89 5.71
C ALA A 97 0.70 -10.48 6.18
N ALA A 98 -0.26 -9.57 6.19
CA ALA A 98 -0.04 -8.21 6.67
C ALA A 98 -1.25 -7.75 7.51
N LEU A 99 -0.98 -7.22 8.69
CA LEU A 99 -1.97 -6.74 9.64
C LEU A 99 -1.72 -5.26 9.94
N THR A 100 -2.74 -4.43 9.83
CA THR A 100 -2.66 -3.02 10.20
C THR A 100 -3.03 -2.83 11.66
N VAL A 101 -2.16 -2.15 12.41
CA VAL A 101 -2.31 -1.89 13.85
C VAL A 101 -2.31 -0.38 14.06
N PRO A 102 -3.40 0.21 14.60
CA PRO A 102 -3.40 1.62 15.01
C PRO A 102 -2.53 1.79 16.26
N ILE A 103 -1.56 2.70 16.21
CA ILE A 103 -0.58 2.92 17.27
C ILE A 103 -0.93 4.19 18.08
N THR A 104 -1.30 5.25 17.38
CA THR A 104 -1.62 6.54 18.01
C THR A 104 -2.65 7.30 17.15
N LYS A 105 -2.94 8.53 17.56
CA LYS A 105 -3.81 9.44 16.79
C LYS A 105 -3.08 10.75 16.56
N VAL A 106 -3.39 11.39 15.44
CA VAL A 106 -2.84 12.71 15.13
C VAL A 106 -3.30 13.74 16.19
N ASP A 107 -2.32 14.39 16.83
CA ASP A 107 -2.52 15.52 17.73
C ASP A 107 -2.10 16.82 16.99
N PRO A 108 -3.03 17.76 16.77
CA PRO A 108 -2.71 18.96 15.99
C PRO A 108 -1.72 19.91 16.68
N VAL A 109 -1.43 19.72 17.97
CA VAL A 109 -0.43 20.51 18.69
C VAL A 109 0.97 19.89 18.51
N ILE A 110 1.05 18.56 18.69
CA ILE A 110 2.33 17.82 18.60
C ILE A 110 2.77 17.69 17.14
N ASP A 111 1.81 17.39 16.25
CA ASP A 111 2.07 17.10 14.85
C ASP A 111 1.93 18.33 13.93
N ALA A 112 1.91 19.55 14.50
CA ALA A 112 1.91 20.77 13.72
C ALA A 112 3.20 20.87 12.87
N PRO A 113 3.11 21.34 11.61
CA PRO A 113 4.32 21.61 10.81
C PRO A 113 5.25 22.57 11.52
N ASP A 114 6.44 22.15 11.81
CA ASP A 114 7.53 22.95 12.40
C ASP A 114 8.41 23.64 11.33
N SER A 115 9.45 24.32 11.74
CA SER A 115 10.36 25.01 10.85
C SER A 115 11.14 24.05 9.93
N GLU A 116 11.45 22.84 10.38
CA GLU A 116 12.12 21.82 9.58
C GLU A 116 11.19 21.31 8.48
N TRP A 117 9.93 21.01 8.83
CA TRP A 117 8.90 20.64 7.87
C TRP A 117 8.66 21.72 6.81
N ILE A 118 8.55 22.98 7.24
CA ILE A 118 8.31 24.12 6.33
C ILE A 118 9.51 24.35 5.40
N GLY A 119 10.73 24.16 5.92
CA GLY A 119 11.98 24.29 5.15
C GLY A 119 12.38 23.05 4.35
N TYR A 120 11.58 21.99 4.38
CA TYR A 120 11.91 20.72 3.75
C TYR A 120 12.05 20.85 2.23
N LYS A 121 13.16 20.31 1.70
CA LYS A 121 13.44 20.25 0.27
C LYS A 121 13.20 18.83 -0.23
N ALA A 122 12.18 18.67 -1.03
CA ALA A 122 11.81 17.37 -1.59
C ALA A 122 12.94 16.81 -2.47
N ARG A 123 13.17 15.50 -2.38
CA ARG A 123 14.20 14.76 -3.10
C ARG A 123 13.83 14.49 -4.56
N ASN A 124 12.53 14.38 -4.85
CA ASN A 124 11.96 14.11 -6.16
C ASN A 124 10.48 14.53 -6.21
N GLU A 125 9.86 14.41 -7.36
CA GLU A 125 8.45 14.80 -7.57
C GLU A 125 7.46 14.04 -6.66
N SER A 126 7.66 12.74 -6.44
CA SER A 126 6.81 11.94 -5.58
C SER A 126 6.91 12.37 -4.12
N ASP A 127 8.10 12.70 -3.67
CA ASP A 127 8.36 13.21 -2.33
C ASP A 127 7.76 14.62 -2.15
N ALA A 128 7.88 15.50 -3.14
CA ALA A 128 7.22 16.80 -3.16
C ALA A 128 5.70 16.68 -3.10
N PHE A 129 5.13 15.74 -3.87
CA PHE A 129 3.71 15.45 -3.85
C PHE A 129 3.25 14.99 -2.46
N ASN A 130 3.97 14.04 -1.83
CA ASN A 130 3.65 13.53 -0.51
C ASN A 130 3.73 14.62 0.56
N HIS A 131 4.80 15.41 0.55
CA HIS A 131 4.97 16.53 1.48
C HIS A 131 3.81 17.53 1.39
N LYS A 132 3.36 17.87 0.19
CA LYS A 132 2.26 18.79 -0.07
C LYS A 132 0.91 18.28 0.44
N GLN A 133 0.71 16.96 0.58
CA GLN A 133 -0.55 16.38 1.05
C GLN A 133 -0.76 16.56 2.55
N TYR A 134 0.30 16.84 3.32
CA TYR A 134 0.16 16.93 4.76
C TYR A 134 -0.67 18.15 5.16
N ASN A 135 -1.74 17.89 5.89
CA ASN A 135 -2.60 18.92 6.47
C ASN A 135 -3.12 18.41 7.82
N VAL A 136 -2.54 18.90 8.90
CA VAL A 136 -2.84 18.47 10.26
C VAL A 136 -4.34 18.62 10.62
N ASN A 137 -5.00 19.66 10.12
CA ASN A 137 -6.42 19.88 10.38
C ASN A 137 -7.31 18.85 9.65
N LEU A 138 -6.88 18.38 8.47
CA LEU A 138 -7.60 17.35 7.72
C LEU A 138 -7.53 16.00 8.43
N VAL A 139 -6.40 15.71 9.08
CA VAL A 139 -6.10 14.39 9.67
C VAL A 139 -6.23 14.37 11.19
N LYS A 140 -6.62 15.48 11.82
CA LYS A 140 -6.79 15.60 13.27
C LYS A 140 -7.62 14.46 13.86
N GLY A 141 -7.08 13.80 14.88
CA GLY A 141 -7.73 12.71 15.62
C GLY A 141 -7.81 11.40 14.82
N MET A 142 -7.32 11.35 13.59
CA MET A 142 -7.28 10.12 12.81
C MET A 142 -6.19 9.16 13.34
N PRO A 143 -6.41 7.85 13.27
CA PRO A 143 -5.42 6.87 13.71
C PRO A 143 -4.18 6.90 12.81
N VAL A 144 -3.02 6.89 13.43
CA VAL A 144 -1.74 6.61 12.78
C VAL A 144 -1.46 5.12 12.96
N SER A 145 -1.33 4.42 11.85
CA SER A 145 -1.22 2.97 11.86
C SER A 145 0.10 2.50 11.24
N LEU A 146 0.60 1.39 11.76
CA LEU A 146 1.69 0.62 11.17
C LEU A 146 1.14 -0.70 10.64
N GLN A 147 1.83 -1.30 9.69
CA GLN A 147 1.58 -2.68 9.27
C GLN A 147 2.65 -3.62 9.82
N VAL A 148 2.20 -4.75 10.31
CA VAL A 148 3.02 -5.89 10.68
C VAL A 148 2.94 -6.90 9.56
N VAL A 149 4.05 -7.11 8.86
CA VAL A 149 4.14 -8.03 7.73
C VAL A 149 4.92 -9.26 8.18
N THR A 150 4.35 -10.44 7.95
CA THR A 150 4.98 -11.74 8.22
C THR A 150 5.04 -12.55 6.93
N GLY A 151 5.66 -13.73 6.97
CA GLY A 151 5.68 -14.64 5.82
C GLY A 151 4.28 -15.15 5.44
N ARG A 152 4.23 -15.96 4.39
CA ARG A 152 2.98 -16.63 3.96
C ARG A 152 2.41 -17.48 5.10
N HIS A 153 1.10 -17.48 5.25
CA HIS A 153 0.37 -18.18 6.33
C HIS A 153 0.84 -17.75 7.74
N GLY A 154 1.27 -16.50 7.88
CA GLY A 154 1.79 -15.94 9.13
C GLY A 154 0.79 -15.07 9.89
N GLU A 155 -0.51 -15.23 9.67
CA GLU A 155 -1.59 -14.43 10.23
C GLU A 155 -1.57 -14.46 11.76
N GLU A 156 -1.44 -15.65 12.38
CA GLU A 156 -1.37 -15.79 13.83
C GLU A 156 -0.12 -15.14 14.42
N LYS A 157 1.02 -15.22 13.69
CA LYS A 157 2.26 -14.54 14.09
C LYS A 157 2.06 -13.02 14.04
N ALA A 158 1.45 -12.49 12.97
CA ALA A 158 1.15 -11.06 12.85
C ALA A 158 0.24 -10.57 13.98
N ILE A 159 -0.81 -11.33 14.33
CA ILE A 159 -1.73 -11.04 15.43
C ILE A 159 -0.97 -11.06 16.78
N SER A 160 -0.12 -12.03 16.98
CA SER A 160 0.66 -12.15 18.23
C SER A 160 1.60 -10.97 18.43
N ILE A 161 2.26 -10.52 17.35
CA ILE A 161 3.12 -9.32 17.38
C ILE A 161 2.29 -8.05 17.63
N ALA A 162 1.14 -7.92 16.97
CA ALA A 162 0.23 -6.79 17.17
C ALA A 162 -0.21 -6.65 18.63
N LYS A 163 -0.55 -7.77 19.30
CA LYS A 163 -0.89 -7.77 20.74
C LYS A 163 0.25 -7.31 21.64
N VAL A 164 1.49 -7.57 21.25
CA VAL A 164 2.65 -7.03 21.98
C VAL A 164 2.74 -5.52 21.77
N MET A 165 2.52 -5.05 20.53
CA MET A 165 2.58 -3.62 20.20
C MET A 165 1.49 -2.78 20.91
N GLU A 166 0.31 -3.36 21.15
CA GLU A 166 -0.78 -2.69 21.89
C GLU A 166 -0.43 -2.41 23.35
N ASN A 167 0.56 -3.09 23.91
CA ASN A 167 0.98 -2.97 25.30
C ASN A 167 2.25 -2.12 25.49
N LEU A 168 2.76 -1.51 24.42
CA LEU A 168 3.90 -0.59 24.44
C LEU A 168 3.45 0.85 24.54
#